data_5c913eeee1a4e7a9732ac6fd1727c712
#
_entry.id   5c913eeee1a4e7a9732ac6fd1727c712
#
_cell.length_a   1.000
_cell.length_b   1.000
_cell.length_c   1.000
_cell.angle_alpha   90.00
_cell.angle_beta   90.00
_cell.angle_gamma   90.00
#
_symmetry.space_group_name_H-M   'P 1'
#
loop_
_entity.id
_entity.type
_entity.pdbx_description
1 polymer ?
#
loop_
_entity_poly.entity_id
_entity_poly.type
_entity_poly.pdbx_seq_one_letter_code
_entity_poly.pdbx_strand_id
1 'polypeptide(L)'
;MESEILRYLREGESYVRNRAIADIERTRKGLFELRFFKNGKPVQQNLRAVLKQTDLDFNFGANIFMLEQYETEEKNRLYEKEFLKIFNSASIPLYWEGTEPQEGHLRYDRGMPNDVYRRLPAVEVADFCEAHGLRMKGHPLFWHEFIPSWLTKYTFTEQKKLIAKRFREIAERFANRCERFDVVNEPSRIYDVYMRDRARGGSFLLPEDDYCLWLFDLARQLFPSNTLVLNDTVSASFHEFRGKYSGYYLNIKDLLSRGARIDEIGMQCHLGDHGGENVYNGERLY
;
A
#
# COMPACT_ATOMS: atom_id res chain seq x y z
N MET A 1 9.73 16.45 24.64
CA MET A 1 10.91 16.26 23.78
C MET A 1 10.44 16.22 22.35
N GLU A 2 10.90 17.12 21.55
CA GLU A 2 10.61 17.09 20.11
C GLU A 2 11.40 15.95 19.47
N SER A 3 10.75 15.22 18.57
CA SER A 3 11.40 14.11 17.87
C SER A 3 12.52 14.63 16.98
N GLU A 4 13.74 14.13 17.19
CA GLU A 4 14.92 14.46 16.39
C GLU A 4 14.73 14.10 14.91
N ILE A 5 13.87 13.13 14.63
CA ILE A 5 13.44 12.69 13.29
C ILE A 5 12.87 13.86 12.46
N LEU A 6 12.17 14.80 13.10
CA LEU A 6 11.54 15.94 12.44
C LEU A 6 12.47 17.16 12.30
N ARG A 7 13.68 17.13 12.86
CA ARG A 7 14.61 18.28 12.83
C ARG A 7 14.88 18.76 11.41
N TYR A 8 15.20 17.87 10.52
CA TYR A 8 15.54 18.21 9.13
C TYR A 8 14.35 18.63 8.28
N LEU A 9 13.16 18.17 8.60
CA LEU A 9 11.93 18.70 8.00
C LEU A 9 11.72 20.15 8.40
N ARG A 10 12.08 20.53 9.62
CA ARG A 10 11.99 21.91 10.12
C ARG A 10 13.08 22.83 9.59
N GLU A 11 14.30 22.36 9.48
CA GLU A 11 15.40 23.15 8.93
C GLU A 11 15.13 23.62 7.49
N GLY A 12 14.44 22.79 6.68
CA GLY A 12 14.00 23.14 5.31
C GLY A 12 12.56 23.62 5.19
N GLU A 13 11.81 23.77 6.30
CA GLU A 13 10.35 23.96 6.28
C GLU A 13 9.90 25.14 5.40
N SER A 14 10.54 26.27 5.51
CA SER A 14 10.14 27.47 4.76
C SER A 14 10.29 27.28 3.24
N TYR A 15 11.36 26.64 2.80
CA TYR A 15 11.59 26.33 1.39
C TYR A 15 10.57 25.33 0.86
N VAL A 16 10.42 24.21 1.54
CA VAL A 16 9.49 23.13 1.15
C VAL A 16 8.06 23.64 1.15
N ARG A 17 7.67 24.38 2.18
CA ARG A 17 6.33 24.96 2.28
C ARG A 17 6.02 25.96 1.16
N ASN A 18 6.95 26.88 0.86
CA ASN A 18 6.76 27.84 -0.21
C ASN A 18 6.66 27.17 -1.57
N ARG A 19 7.49 26.16 -1.81
CA ARG A 19 7.44 25.37 -3.03
C ARG A 19 6.14 24.59 -3.15
N ALA A 20 5.71 23.90 -2.08
CA ALA A 20 4.44 23.18 -2.04
C ALA A 20 3.25 24.12 -2.32
N ILE A 21 3.23 25.33 -1.73
CA ILE A 21 2.19 26.32 -1.99
C ILE A 21 2.19 26.71 -3.48
N ALA A 22 3.37 27.00 -4.06
CA ALA A 22 3.47 27.37 -5.47
C ALA A 22 3.00 26.24 -6.40
N ASP A 23 3.35 24.99 -6.10
CA ASP A 23 2.91 23.85 -6.90
C ASP A 23 1.43 23.54 -6.72
N ILE A 24 0.86 23.71 -5.55
CA ILE A 24 -0.59 23.64 -5.31
C ILE A 24 -1.33 24.69 -6.15
N GLU A 25 -0.86 25.94 -6.14
CA GLU A 25 -1.45 27.00 -6.97
C GLU A 25 -1.43 26.64 -8.47
N ARG A 26 -0.32 26.08 -8.93
CA ARG A 26 -0.13 25.75 -10.34
C ARG A 26 -0.88 24.48 -10.79
N THR A 27 -0.95 23.46 -9.96
CA THR A 27 -1.35 22.10 -10.39
C THR A 27 -2.61 21.57 -9.73
N ARG A 28 -3.03 22.15 -8.59
CA ARG A 28 -4.17 21.65 -7.79
C ARG A 28 -5.34 22.62 -7.72
N LYS A 29 -5.17 23.83 -8.25
CA LYS A 29 -6.25 24.82 -8.33
C LYS A 29 -6.64 25.07 -9.77
N GLY A 30 -7.93 25.30 -9.98
CA GLY A 30 -8.49 25.65 -11.27
C GLY A 30 -9.60 26.70 -11.08
N LEU A 31 -9.88 27.45 -12.13
CA LEU A 31 -11.03 28.33 -12.16
C LEU A 31 -12.27 27.51 -12.49
N PHE A 32 -13.33 27.73 -11.73
CA PHE A 32 -14.66 27.23 -12.06
C PHE A 32 -15.68 28.34 -11.93
N GLU A 33 -16.71 28.30 -12.74
CA GLU A 33 -17.80 29.29 -12.75
C GLU A 33 -19.06 28.66 -12.18
N LEU A 34 -19.65 29.29 -11.18
CA LEU A 34 -20.96 28.93 -10.63
C LEU A 34 -22.04 29.82 -11.26
N ARG A 35 -22.99 29.25 -11.96
CA ARG A 35 -24.14 29.96 -12.51
C ARG A 35 -25.40 29.52 -11.77
N PHE A 36 -26.10 30.49 -11.23
CA PHE A 36 -27.31 30.23 -10.46
C PHE A 36 -28.54 30.59 -11.27
N PHE A 37 -29.54 29.70 -11.29
CA PHE A 37 -30.80 29.90 -11.99
C PHE A 37 -31.97 29.73 -11.03
N LYS A 38 -33.01 30.55 -11.21
CA LYS A 38 -34.32 30.41 -10.55
C LYS A 38 -35.38 30.38 -11.61
N ASN A 39 -36.19 29.31 -11.65
CA ASN A 39 -37.24 29.11 -12.65
C ASN A 39 -36.71 29.23 -14.11
N GLY A 40 -35.52 28.68 -14.38
CA GLY A 40 -34.87 28.70 -15.71
C GLY A 40 -34.26 30.05 -16.12
N LYS A 41 -34.33 31.08 -15.28
CA LYS A 41 -33.70 32.39 -15.54
C LYS A 41 -32.47 32.61 -14.67
N PRO A 42 -31.39 33.22 -15.23
CA PRO A 42 -30.21 33.58 -14.43
C PRO A 42 -30.58 34.47 -13.27
N VAL A 43 -30.03 34.21 -12.10
CA VAL A 43 -30.22 35.05 -10.92
C VAL A 43 -29.28 36.24 -11.01
N GLN A 44 -29.84 37.46 -11.04
CA GLN A 44 -29.08 38.72 -11.11
C GLN A 44 -28.90 39.41 -9.76
N GLN A 45 -29.34 38.78 -8.68
CA GLN A 45 -29.25 39.33 -7.31
C GLN A 45 -27.92 38.90 -6.65
N ASN A 46 -27.48 39.67 -5.67
CA ASN A 46 -26.37 39.31 -4.82
C ASN A 46 -26.68 38.00 -4.08
N LEU A 47 -25.88 36.97 -4.32
CA LEU A 47 -26.01 35.67 -3.70
C LEU A 47 -24.86 35.44 -2.74
N ARG A 48 -25.14 34.80 -1.62
CA ARG A 48 -24.13 34.21 -0.74
C ARG A 48 -24.12 32.73 -1.00
N ALA A 49 -23.00 32.21 -1.53
CA ALA A 49 -22.75 30.80 -1.66
C ALA A 49 -21.83 30.32 -0.55
N VAL A 50 -22.15 29.19 0.05
CA VAL A 50 -21.25 28.48 0.99
C VAL A 50 -20.83 27.17 0.31
N LEU A 51 -19.54 27.06 0.03
CA LEU A 51 -18.95 25.86 -0.57
C LEU A 51 -18.35 25.00 0.54
N LYS A 52 -18.69 23.73 0.57
CA LYS A 52 -18.11 22.75 1.49
C LYS A 52 -17.56 21.60 0.66
N GLN A 53 -16.26 21.34 0.80
CA GLN A 53 -15.67 20.13 0.26
C GLN A 53 -16.19 18.94 1.06
N THR A 54 -16.75 17.93 0.38
CA THR A 54 -17.33 16.74 1.01
C THR A 54 -16.51 15.48 0.73
N ASP A 55 -15.66 15.53 -0.30
CA ASP A 55 -14.81 14.41 -0.69
C ASP A 55 -13.44 14.91 -1.17
N LEU A 56 -12.46 14.03 -1.13
CA LEU A 56 -11.10 14.26 -1.59
C LEU A 56 -10.71 13.08 -2.49
N ASP A 57 -10.33 13.38 -3.73
CA ASP A 57 -9.88 12.37 -4.69
C ASP A 57 -8.53 11.73 -4.30
N PHE A 58 -7.74 12.42 -3.48
CA PHE A 58 -6.51 11.90 -2.95
C PHE A 58 -6.76 10.87 -1.83
N ASN A 59 -6.17 9.67 -1.97
CA ASN A 59 -6.23 8.63 -0.94
C ASN A 59 -5.24 8.94 0.19
N PHE A 60 -5.75 9.41 1.31
CA PHE A 60 -5.00 9.59 2.54
C PHE A 60 -5.32 8.42 3.47
N GLY A 61 -4.40 7.49 3.62
CA GLY A 61 -4.67 6.23 4.29
C GLY A 61 -3.53 5.71 5.14
N ALA A 62 -3.85 4.68 5.90
CA ALA A 62 -2.90 3.92 6.69
C ALA A 62 -3.22 2.42 6.66
N ASN A 63 -2.30 1.59 7.17
CA ASN A 63 -2.67 0.21 7.47
C ASN A 63 -3.66 0.19 8.65
N ILE A 64 -4.70 -0.63 8.53
CA ILE A 64 -5.73 -0.78 9.57
C ILE A 64 -5.54 -2.07 10.38
N PHE A 65 -4.30 -2.52 10.54
CA PHE A 65 -3.95 -3.82 11.11
C PHE A 65 -4.24 -3.95 12.60
N MET A 66 -4.49 -2.83 13.29
CA MET A 66 -4.84 -2.81 14.72
C MET A 66 -6.35 -2.79 14.97
N LEU A 67 -7.18 -2.93 13.93
CA LEU A 67 -8.62 -3.07 14.09
C LEU A 67 -8.92 -4.26 15.01
N GLU A 68 -9.68 -4.02 16.09
CA GLU A 68 -10.04 -5.04 17.10
C GLU A 68 -8.85 -5.78 17.76
N GLN A 69 -7.64 -5.19 17.74
CA GLN A 69 -6.42 -5.82 18.26
C GLN A 69 -5.97 -5.25 19.61
N TYR A 70 -6.68 -4.29 20.17
CA TYR A 70 -6.36 -3.75 21.49
C TYR A 70 -7.02 -4.57 22.61
N GLU A 71 -6.44 -4.51 23.79
CA GLU A 71 -6.83 -5.34 24.94
C GLU A 71 -8.22 -5.00 25.51
N THR A 72 -8.73 -3.80 25.21
CA THR A 72 -10.05 -3.35 25.70
C THR A 72 -10.92 -2.82 24.56
N GLU A 73 -12.21 -3.02 24.69
CA GLU A 73 -13.20 -2.53 23.75
C GLU A 73 -13.16 -0.98 23.63
N GLU A 74 -12.86 -0.28 24.72
CA GLU A 74 -12.72 1.16 24.73
C GLU A 74 -11.57 1.62 23.82
N LYS A 75 -10.41 0.95 23.89
CA LYS A 75 -9.26 1.25 23.03
C LYS A 75 -9.56 0.92 21.56
N ASN A 76 -10.26 -0.18 21.28
CA ASN A 76 -10.66 -0.52 19.92
C ASN A 76 -11.58 0.56 19.34
N ARG A 77 -12.62 0.98 20.07
CA ARG A 77 -13.51 2.08 19.64
C ARG A 77 -12.77 3.41 19.46
N LEU A 78 -11.81 3.71 20.32
CA LEU A 78 -10.99 4.91 20.17
C LEU A 78 -10.13 4.85 18.90
N TYR A 79 -9.50 3.71 18.61
CA TYR A 79 -8.73 3.50 17.40
C TYR A 79 -9.60 3.69 16.14
N GLU A 80 -10.75 3.04 16.08
CA GLU A 80 -11.70 3.18 14.96
C GLU A 80 -12.11 4.64 14.75
N LYS A 81 -12.53 5.29 15.82
CA LYS A 81 -12.94 6.70 15.80
C LYS A 81 -11.85 7.63 15.27
N GLU A 82 -10.62 7.49 15.76
CA GLU A 82 -9.52 8.35 15.34
C GLU A 82 -9.04 7.99 13.92
N PHE A 83 -9.08 6.72 13.53
CA PHE A 83 -8.79 6.29 12.16
C PHE A 83 -9.76 6.92 11.16
N LEU A 84 -11.06 6.79 11.40
CA LEU A 84 -12.12 7.32 10.54
C LEU A 84 -12.15 8.86 10.47
N LYS A 85 -11.61 9.54 11.47
CA LYS A 85 -11.52 10.99 11.50
C LYS A 85 -10.42 11.53 10.57
N ILE A 86 -9.37 10.73 10.35
CA ILE A 86 -8.15 11.15 9.65
C ILE A 86 -8.10 10.59 8.23
N PHE A 87 -8.47 9.31 8.05
CA PHE A 87 -8.21 8.57 6.81
C PHE A 87 -9.49 8.34 6.00
N ASN A 88 -9.35 8.41 4.67
CA ASN A 88 -10.37 8.04 3.70
C ASN A 88 -10.03 6.73 2.96
N SER A 89 -8.90 6.11 3.31
CA SER A 89 -8.48 4.83 2.73
C SER A 89 -7.73 3.96 3.76
N ALA A 90 -7.71 2.65 3.52
CA ALA A 90 -7.04 1.69 4.38
C ALA A 90 -6.31 0.61 3.57
N SER A 91 -5.15 0.16 4.08
CA SER A 91 -4.49 -1.05 3.57
C SER A 91 -4.97 -2.25 4.37
N ILE A 92 -5.58 -3.24 3.69
CA ILE A 92 -6.04 -4.47 4.31
C ILE A 92 -4.93 -5.55 4.31
N PRO A 93 -4.82 -6.36 5.37
CA PRO A 93 -3.73 -7.33 5.52
C PRO A 93 -3.97 -8.60 4.70
N LEU A 94 -3.18 -8.78 3.64
CA LEU A 94 -3.18 -9.99 2.82
C LEU A 94 -1.87 -10.79 2.94
N TYR A 95 -1.18 -10.73 4.06
CA TYR A 95 0.05 -11.48 4.30
C TYR A 95 -0.21 -12.98 4.28
N TRP A 96 0.55 -13.74 3.47
CA TRP A 96 0.24 -15.16 3.26
C TRP A 96 0.33 -15.98 4.55
N GLU A 97 1.39 -15.80 5.33
CA GLU A 97 1.51 -16.50 6.62
C GLU A 97 0.36 -16.21 7.58
N GLY A 98 -0.27 -15.02 7.47
CA GLY A 98 -1.43 -14.64 8.28
C GLY A 98 -2.76 -15.12 7.72
N THR A 99 -2.88 -15.24 6.39
CA THR A 99 -4.12 -15.68 5.72
C THR A 99 -4.19 -17.18 5.49
N GLU A 100 -3.07 -17.89 5.57
CA GLU A 100 -2.98 -19.35 5.51
C GLU A 100 -1.80 -19.86 6.36
N PRO A 101 -1.86 -19.71 7.71
CA PRO A 101 -0.76 -20.09 8.60
C PRO A 101 -0.44 -21.58 8.57
N GLN A 102 -1.43 -22.41 8.30
CA GLN A 102 -1.31 -23.84 8.06
C GLN A 102 -1.88 -24.15 6.69
N GLU A 103 -1.26 -25.08 5.99
CA GLU A 103 -1.67 -25.48 4.65
C GLU A 103 -3.15 -25.89 4.58
N GLY A 104 -3.89 -25.25 3.69
CA GLY A 104 -5.32 -25.49 3.51
C GLY A 104 -6.23 -24.83 4.54
N HIS A 105 -5.67 -24.19 5.59
CA HIS A 105 -6.45 -23.50 6.63
C HIS A 105 -6.51 -21.99 6.32
N LEU A 106 -7.40 -21.64 5.40
CA LEU A 106 -7.59 -20.25 4.98
C LEU A 106 -8.26 -19.42 6.08
N ARG A 107 -7.75 -18.22 6.32
CA ARG A 107 -8.26 -17.25 7.30
C ARG A 107 -8.70 -15.93 6.64
N TYR A 108 -9.30 -15.98 5.48
CA TYR A 108 -9.82 -14.78 4.83
C TYR A 108 -11.19 -14.37 5.37
N ASP A 109 -12.04 -15.37 5.67
CA ASP A 109 -13.49 -15.20 5.82
C ASP A 109 -13.88 -14.84 7.25
N ARG A 110 -15.10 -14.32 7.44
CA ARG A 110 -15.67 -13.95 8.75
C ARG A 110 -15.71 -15.12 9.71
N GLY A 111 -15.50 -14.83 10.99
CA GLY A 111 -15.56 -15.84 12.05
C GLY A 111 -14.35 -16.76 12.09
N MET A 112 -13.32 -16.52 11.29
CA MET A 112 -12.06 -17.22 11.44
C MET A 112 -11.33 -16.75 12.70
N PRO A 113 -10.46 -17.59 13.32
CA PRO A 113 -9.74 -17.22 14.53
C PRO A 113 -8.99 -15.91 14.38
N ASN A 114 -9.14 -15.00 15.36
CA ASN A 114 -8.39 -13.75 15.46
C ASN A 114 -7.15 -13.93 16.35
N ASP A 115 -6.35 -14.96 16.07
CA ASP A 115 -5.21 -15.41 16.87
C ASP A 115 -3.86 -14.98 16.29
N VAL A 116 -3.87 -14.32 15.14
CA VAL A 116 -2.67 -13.78 14.50
C VAL A 116 -2.62 -12.26 14.73
N TYR A 117 -1.70 -11.83 15.57
CA TYR A 117 -1.53 -10.42 15.91
C TYR A 117 -1.43 -9.51 14.69
N ARG A 118 -2.19 -8.43 14.67
CA ARG A 118 -2.29 -7.46 13.57
C ARG A 118 -2.79 -8.05 12.23
N ARG A 119 -3.46 -9.18 12.28
CA ARG A 119 -3.95 -9.90 11.09
C ARG A 119 -5.38 -10.41 11.32
N LEU A 120 -6.31 -9.48 11.55
CA LEU A 120 -7.74 -9.79 11.52
C LEU A 120 -8.08 -10.44 10.18
N PRO A 121 -9.07 -11.38 10.12
CA PRO A 121 -9.50 -11.94 8.84
C PRO A 121 -9.82 -10.84 7.82
N ALA A 122 -9.23 -10.93 6.63
CA ALA A 122 -9.21 -9.82 5.69
C ALA A 122 -10.60 -9.41 5.19
N VAL A 123 -11.58 -10.34 5.18
CA VAL A 123 -12.98 -10.04 4.85
C VAL A 123 -13.61 -9.16 5.92
N GLU A 124 -13.34 -9.39 7.21
CA GLU A 124 -13.86 -8.56 8.29
C GLU A 124 -13.32 -7.12 8.20
N VAL A 125 -12.03 -6.99 7.90
CA VAL A 125 -11.41 -5.68 7.66
C VAL A 125 -12.04 -4.97 6.47
N ALA A 126 -12.28 -5.69 5.38
CA ALA A 126 -12.91 -5.13 4.20
C ALA A 126 -14.38 -4.73 4.45
N ASP A 127 -15.12 -5.53 5.24
CA ASP A 127 -16.49 -5.19 5.67
C ASP A 127 -16.53 -3.89 6.48
N PHE A 128 -15.60 -3.73 7.41
CA PHE A 128 -15.45 -2.49 8.16
C PHE A 128 -15.18 -1.31 7.23
N CYS A 129 -14.26 -1.46 6.29
CA CYS A 129 -13.94 -0.41 5.32
C CYS A 129 -15.16 -0.01 4.48
N GLU A 130 -15.91 -0.97 3.96
CA GLU A 130 -17.14 -0.72 3.18
C GLU A 130 -18.21 -0.01 4.02
N ALA A 131 -18.44 -0.49 5.25
CA ALA A 131 -19.41 0.12 6.16
C ALA A 131 -19.12 1.59 6.47
N HIS A 132 -17.85 2.00 6.37
CA HIS A 132 -17.40 3.37 6.66
C HIS A 132 -16.95 4.15 5.42
N GLY A 133 -17.15 3.62 4.22
CA GLY A 133 -16.82 4.30 2.96
C GLY A 133 -15.32 4.52 2.76
N LEU A 134 -14.46 3.69 3.36
CA LEU A 134 -13.02 3.74 3.15
C LEU A 134 -12.64 3.04 1.84
N ARG A 135 -11.82 3.69 1.02
CA ARG A 135 -11.19 3.06 -0.15
C ARG A 135 -10.17 2.03 0.31
N MET A 136 -10.03 0.93 -0.41
CA MET A 136 -9.20 -0.19 0.03
C MET A 136 -8.04 -0.47 -0.90
N LYS A 137 -6.88 -0.76 -0.29
CA LYS A 137 -5.68 -1.29 -0.93
C LYS A 137 -5.38 -2.66 -0.35
N GLY A 138 -5.28 -3.70 -1.18
CA GLY A 138 -4.83 -5.02 -0.76
C GLY A 138 -3.30 -5.08 -0.64
N HIS A 139 -2.77 -5.46 0.52
CA HIS A 139 -1.33 -5.49 0.77
C HIS A 139 -0.89 -6.77 1.49
N PRO A 140 0.05 -7.50 0.89
CA PRO A 140 0.39 -7.63 -0.51
C PRO A 140 -0.16 -8.92 -1.13
N LEU A 141 -0.19 -9.03 -2.47
CA LEU A 141 -0.48 -10.32 -3.12
C LEU A 141 0.70 -11.28 -2.93
N PHE A 142 1.93 -10.78 -3.10
CA PHE A 142 3.14 -11.54 -2.86
C PHE A 142 4.20 -10.71 -2.13
N TRP A 143 4.76 -11.30 -1.07
CA TRP A 143 5.93 -10.78 -0.37
C TRP A 143 6.76 -11.95 0.19
N HIS A 144 7.98 -12.05 -0.22
CA HIS A 144 8.90 -13.13 0.13
C HIS A 144 9.23 -13.22 1.64
N GLU A 145 9.07 -12.12 2.40
CA GLU A 145 9.31 -12.09 3.85
C GLU A 145 8.19 -12.78 4.66
N PHE A 146 6.96 -12.79 4.17
CA PHE A 146 5.77 -13.27 4.89
C PHE A 146 5.07 -14.41 4.16
N ILE A 147 5.85 -15.37 3.66
CA ILE A 147 5.34 -16.61 3.15
C ILE A 147 5.27 -17.65 4.27
N PRO A 148 4.26 -18.52 4.28
CA PRO A 148 4.12 -19.55 5.30
C PRO A 148 5.23 -20.58 5.21
N SER A 149 5.74 -21.02 6.36
CA SER A 149 6.85 -21.97 6.45
C SER A 149 6.57 -23.31 5.79
N TRP A 150 5.30 -23.73 5.74
CA TRP A 150 4.90 -25.00 5.08
C TRP A 150 5.16 -24.99 3.57
N LEU A 151 5.31 -23.82 2.93
CA LEU A 151 5.58 -23.70 1.50
C LEU A 151 6.97 -24.22 1.11
N THR A 152 7.92 -24.19 2.04
CA THR A 152 9.33 -24.59 1.78
C THR A 152 9.50 -26.10 1.47
N LYS A 153 8.52 -26.93 1.80
CA LYS A 153 8.54 -28.36 1.47
C LYS A 153 8.26 -28.67 -0.01
N TYR A 154 7.77 -27.69 -0.75
CA TYR A 154 7.36 -27.83 -2.14
C TYR A 154 8.48 -27.47 -3.11
N THR A 155 8.51 -28.15 -4.26
CA THR A 155 9.38 -27.78 -5.37
C THR A 155 8.97 -26.41 -5.94
N PHE A 156 9.88 -25.77 -6.63
CA PHE A 156 9.65 -24.49 -7.27
C PHE A 156 8.40 -24.47 -8.18
N THR A 157 8.22 -25.52 -9.00
CA THR A 157 7.05 -25.65 -9.87
C THR A 157 5.74 -25.76 -9.07
N GLU A 158 5.75 -26.45 -7.94
CA GLU A 158 4.60 -26.58 -7.07
C GLU A 158 4.30 -25.27 -6.34
N GLN A 159 5.34 -24.56 -5.86
CA GLN A 159 5.20 -23.23 -5.25
C GLN A 159 4.53 -22.25 -6.22
N LYS A 160 4.91 -22.24 -7.51
CA LYS A 160 4.22 -21.42 -8.52
C LYS A 160 2.72 -21.74 -8.63
N LYS A 161 2.34 -23.01 -8.58
CA LYS A 161 0.92 -23.42 -8.61
C LYS A 161 0.17 -22.93 -7.37
N LEU A 162 0.80 -23.00 -6.21
CA LEU A 162 0.23 -22.55 -4.93
C LEU A 162 0.09 -21.03 -4.90
N ILE A 163 1.07 -20.29 -5.40
CA ILE A 163 0.97 -18.81 -5.56
C ILE A 163 -0.18 -18.46 -6.51
N ALA A 164 -0.29 -19.14 -7.66
CA ALA A 164 -1.38 -18.89 -8.60
C ALA A 164 -2.76 -19.25 -8.00
N LYS A 165 -2.85 -20.29 -7.17
CA LYS A 165 -4.07 -20.61 -6.41
C LYS A 165 -4.42 -19.49 -5.46
N ARG A 166 -3.46 -19.02 -4.65
CA ARG A 166 -3.64 -17.92 -3.73
C ARG A 166 -4.12 -16.62 -4.42
N PHE A 167 -3.54 -16.26 -5.55
CA PHE A 167 -3.95 -15.08 -6.31
C PHE A 167 -5.42 -15.18 -6.73
N ARG A 168 -5.88 -16.37 -7.16
CA ARG A 168 -7.31 -16.61 -7.48
C ARG A 168 -8.19 -16.45 -6.24
N GLU A 169 -7.82 -17.03 -5.11
CA GLU A 169 -8.57 -16.94 -3.85
C GLU A 169 -8.72 -15.49 -3.38
N ILE A 170 -7.67 -14.66 -3.55
CA ILE A 170 -7.72 -13.24 -3.25
C ILE A 170 -8.59 -12.50 -4.27
N ALA A 171 -8.45 -12.80 -5.56
CA ALA A 171 -9.25 -12.17 -6.61
C ALA A 171 -10.75 -12.42 -6.42
N GLU A 172 -11.14 -13.67 -6.12
CA GLU A 172 -12.53 -14.05 -5.86
C GLU A 172 -13.17 -13.24 -4.72
N ARG A 173 -12.37 -12.90 -3.68
CA ARG A 173 -12.87 -12.20 -2.48
C ARG A 173 -12.76 -10.69 -2.55
N PHE A 174 -11.71 -10.18 -3.21
CA PHE A 174 -11.31 -8.77 -3.04
C PHE A 174 -11.17 -7.97 -4.34
N ALA A 175 -11.17 -8.60 -5.53
CA ALA A 175 -11.00 -7.85 -6.78
C ALA A 175 -12.10 -6.80 -7.01
N ASN A 176 -13.33 -7.07 -6.56
CA ASN A 176 -14.45 -6.13 -6.66
C ASN A 176 -14.58 -5.19 -5.44
N ARG A 177 -13.71 -5.32 -4.45
CA ARG A 177 -13.77 -4.57 -3.18
C ARG A 177 -12.61 -3.60 -3.04
N CYS A 178 -11.42 -4.00 -3.46
CA CYS A 178 -10.21 -3.17 -3.40
C CYS A 178 -9.99 -2.44 -4.72
N GLU A 179 -9.58 -1.19 -4.66
CA GLU A 179 -9.22 -0.41 -5.87
C GLU A 179 -7.87 -0.84 -6.44
N ARG A 180 -6.94 -1.19 -5.57
CA ARG A 180 -5.54 -1.46 -5.92
C ARG A 180 -4.92 -2.56 -5.08
N PHE A 181 -3.86 -3.18 -5.62
CA PHE A 181 -3.10 -4.22 -4.94
C PHE A 181 -1.59 -4.01 -5.11
N ASP A 182 -0.84 -4.15 -4.02
CA ASP A 182 0.60 -4.36 -4.11
C ASP A 182 0.82 -5.79 -4.64
N VAL A 183 1.18 -5.91 -5.93
CA VAL A 183 1.37 -7.21 -6.59
C VAL A 183 2.60 -7.89 -6.04
N VAL A 184 3.70 -7.15 -6.00
CA VAL A 184 4.97 -7.59 -5.39
C VAL A 184 5.42 -6.52 -4.42
N ASN A 185 5.75 -6.97 -3.20
CA ASN A 185 6.34 -6.12 -2.19
C ASN A 185 7.83 -6.43 -2.03
N GLU A 186 8.66 -5.38 -2.02
CA GLU A 186 10.10 -5.41 -1.78
C GLU A 186 10.90 -6.35 -2.72
N PRO A 187 10.71 -6.28 -4.02
CA PRO A 187 11.44 -7.15 -4.94
C PRO A 187 12.96 -6.98 -4.87
N SER A 188 13.46 -5.80 -4.52
CA SER A 188 14.89 -5.54 -4.37
C SER A 188 15.57 -6.34 -3.25
N ARG A 189 14.78 -6.80 -2.26
CA ARG A 189 15.29 -7.53 -1.10
C ARG A 189 15.20 -9.06 -1.21
N ILE A 190 14.63 -9.57 -2.28
CA ILE A 190 14.41 -11.03 -2.41
C ILE A 190 15.71 -11.82 -2.33
N TYR A 191 16.80 -11.25 -2.84
CA TYR A 191 18.09 -11.93 -2.84
C TYR A 191 18.67 -12.07 -1.44
N ASP A 192 18.52 -11.05 -0.61
CA ASP A 192 18.99 -11.08 0.79
C ASP A 192 18.22 -12.13 1.59
N VAL A 193 16.91 -12.20 1.41
CA VAL A 193 16.06 -13.20 2.05
C VAL A 193 16.38 -14.60 1.58
N TYR A 194 16.55 -14.81 0.28
CA TYR A 194 16.96 -16.09 -0.28
C TYR A 194 18.29 -16.55 0.31
N MET A 195 19.30 -15.70 0.40
CA MET A 195 20.60 -16.05 0.98
C MET A 195 20.50 -16.38 2.46
N ARG A 196 19.70 -15.64 3.20
CA ARG A 196 19.42 -15.88 4.64
C ARG A 196 18.77 -17.26 4.84
N ASP A 197 17.73 -17.55 4.06
CA ASP A 197 16.95 -18.79 4.22
C ASP A 197 17.71 -20.02 3.73
N ARG A 198 18.50 -19.88 2.68
CA ARG A 198 19.44 -20.92 2.23
C ARG A 198 20.46 -21.28 3.31
N ALA A 199 21.01 -20.27 3.99
CA ALA A 199 21.94 -20.47 5.10
C ALA A 199 21.31 -21.21 6.29
N ARG A 200 19.97 -21.14 6.43
CA ARG A 200 19.19 -21.84 7.46
C ARG A 200 18.68 -23.21 7.01
N GLY A 201 19.04 -23.68 5.81
CA GLY A 201 18.57 -24.95 5.25
C GLY A 201 17.14 -24.92 4.70
N GLY A 202 16.54 -23.74 4.58
CA GLY A 202 15.23 -23.55 3.94
C GLY A 202 15.34 -23.60 2.42
N SER A 203 14.41 -24.28 1.78
CA SER A 203 14.20 -24.18 0.32
C SER A 203 13.19 -23.10 0.05
N PHE A 204 13.65 -21.99 -0.50
CA PHE A 204 12.80 -20.86 -0.82
C PHE A 204 12.65 -20.69 -2.33
N LEU A 205 11.53 -20.08 -2.75
CA LEU A 205 11.29 -19.67 -4.14
C LEU A 205 12.52 -18.91 -4.63
N LEU A 206 13.30 -19.56 -5.49
CA LEU A 206 14.44 -18.91 -6.10
C LEU A 206 13.97 -17.68 -6.85
N PRO A 207 14.68 -16.56 -6.73
CA PRO A 207 14.53 -15.44 -7.64
C PRO A 207 14.95 -15.93 -9.04
N GLU A 208 14.01 -16.53 -9.76
CA GLU A 208 14.16 -16.56 -11.22
C GLU A 208 14.15 -15.12 -11.69
N ASP A 209 14.95 -14.83 -12.71
CA ASP A 209 15.07 -13.47 -13.28
C ASP A 209 13.72 -12.85 -13.65
N ASP A 210 12.68 -13.68 -13.80
CA ASP A 210 11.35 -13.31 -14.28
C ASP A 210 10.22 -13.41 -13.27
N TYR A 211 10.51 -13.67 -11.99
CA TYR A 211 9.42 -13.90 -11.02
C TYR A 211 8.48 -12.69 -10.89
N CYS A 212 9.02 -11.47 -10.91
CA CYS A 212 8.20 -10.25 -10.86
C CYS A 212 7.32 -10.13 -12.11
N LEU A 213 7.89 -10.33 -13.30
CA LEU A 213 7.14 -10.29 -14.55
C LEU A 213 6.02 -11.33 -14.54
N TRP A 214 6.31 -12.56 -14.15
CA TRP A 214 5.32 -13.61 -14.04
C TRP A 214 4.19 -13.27 -13.05
N LEU A 215 4.49 -12.67 -11.89
CA LEU A 215 3.49 -12.27 -10.90
C LEU A 215 2.61 -11.13 -11.44
N PHE A 216 3.18 -10.17 -12.16
CA PHE A 216 2.41 -9.11 -12.81
C PHE A 216 1.54 -9.64 -13.94
N ASP A 217 2.01 -10.61 -14.73
CA ASP A 217 1.20 -11.28 -15.76
C ASP A 217 0.03 -12.05 -15.17
N LEU A 218 0.25 -12.73 -14.05
CA LEU A 218 -0.81 -13.41 -13.31
C LEU A 218 -1.82 -12.42 -12.73
N ALA A 219 -1.33 -11.33 -12.12
CA ALA A 219 -2.18 -10.29 -11.56
C ALA A 219 -3.01 -9.58 -12.65
N ARG A 220 -2.42 -9.28 -13.81
CA ARG A 220 -3.13 -8.69 -14.95
C ARG A 220 -4.34 -9.53 -15.39
N GLN A 221 -4.23 -10.86 -15.32
CA GLN A 221 -5.31 -11.77 -15.71
C GLN A 221 -6.42 -11.83 -14.65
N LEU A 222 -6.06 -11.80 -13.37
CA LEU A 222 -6.99 -12.02 -12.25
C LEU A 222 -7.58 -10.71 -11.69
N PHE A 223 -6.90 -9.58 -11.90
CA PHE A 223 -7.29 -8.26 -11.43
C PHE A 223 -7.35 -7.24 -12.59
N PRO A 224 -8.15 -7.50 -13.64
CA PRO A 224 -8.12 -6.70 -14.87
C PRO A 224 -8.56 -5.25 -14.67
N SER A 225 -9.42 -4.98 -13.68
CA SER A 225 -9.99 -3.66 -13.39
C SER A 225 -9.30 -2.94 -12.23
N ASN A 226 -8.38 -3.60 -11.54
CA ASN A 226 -7.69 -3.03 -10.38
C ASN A 226 -6.38 -2.38 -10.80
N THR A 227 -5.94 -1.41 -10.01
CA THR A 227 -4.61 -0.80 -10.12
C THR A 227 -3.56 -1.75 -9.56
N LEU A 228 -2.56 -2.09 -10.37
CA LEU A 228 -1.47 -2.99 -10.03
C LEU A 228 -0.24 -2.18 -9.61
N VAL A 229 0.21 -2.37 -8.37
CA VAL A 229 1.28 -1.59 -7.76
C VAL A 229 2.53 -2.46 -7.60
N LEU A 230 3.68 -1.95 -8.01
CA LEU A 230 4.98 -2.44 -7.57
C LEU A 230 5.40 -1.61 -6.36
N ASN A 231 5.66 -2.23 -5.21
CA ASN A 231 5.99 -1.53 -3.97
C ASN A 231 7.35 -1.96 -3.42
N ASP A 232 8.21 -0.99 -3.07
CA ASP A 232 9.54 -1.32 -2.57
C ASP A 232 9.99 -0.43 -1.41
N THR A 233 11.03 -0.89 -0.70
CA THR A 233 11.63 -0.24 0.47
C THR A 233 12.37 1.05 0.15
N VAL A 234 12.34 1.52 -1.09
CA VAL A 234 13.01 2.76 -1.48
C VAL A 234 12.60 3.86 -0.51
N SER A 235 13.55 4.30 0.26
CA SER A 235 13.38 5.44 1.14
C SER A 235 13.87 6.70 0.44
N ALA A 236 13.34 7.85 0.86
CA ALA A 236 13.89 9.14 0.48
C ALA A 236 15.28 9.39 1.11
N SER A 237 15.94 8.34 1.63
CA SER A 237 17.25 8.45 2.27
C SER A 237 18.37 8.61 1.24
N PHE A 238 19.41 9.33 1.65
CA PHE A 238 20.55 9.66 0.77
C PHE A 238 21.31 8.44 0.26
N HIS A 239 21.28 7.33 1.00
CA HIS A 239 22.11 6.16 0.70
C HIS A 239 21.62 5.35 -0.50
N GLU A 240 20.35 5.45 -0.87
CA GLU A 240 19.75 4.71 -1.98
C GLU A 240 19.92 5.40 -3.34
N PHE A 241 20.23 6.70 -3.32
CA PHE A 241 20.45 7.47 -4.54
C PHE A 241 21.95 7.61 -4.84
N ARG A 242 22.58 6.50 -5.20
CA ARG A 242 23.94 6.54 -5.75
C ARG A 242 23.90 6.73 -7.24
N GLY A 243 24.04 7.99 -7.67
CA GLY A 243 24.06 8.35 -9.07
C GLY A 243 22.67 8.65 -9.65
N LYS A 244 22.53 8.55 -10.98
CA LYS A 244 21.34 8.97 -11.73
C LYS A 244 20.15 8.01 -11.61
N TYR A 245 20.41 6.74 -11.30
CA TYR A 245 19.40 5.69 -11.30
C TYR A 245 19.51 4.81 -10.05
N SER A 246 18.41 4.61 -9.33
CA SER A 246 18.32 3.61 -8.27
C SER A 246 18.12 2.20 -8.85
N GLY A 247 18.45 1.16 -8.07
CA GLY A 247 18.15 -0.22 -8.45
C GLY A 247 16.67 -0.44 -8.71
N TYR A 248 15.83 0.18 -7.90
CA TYR A 248 14.37 0.13 -8.07
C TYR A 248 13.90 0.75 -9.40
N TYR A 249 14.45 1.91 -9.77
CA TYR A 249 14.18 2.52 -11.08
C TYR A 249 14.55 1.59 -12.24
N LEU A 250 15.72 0.95 -12.16
CA LEU A 250 16.19 0.04 -13.21
C LEU A 250 15.29 -1.20 -13.30
N ASN A 251 14.86 -1.75 -12.17
CA ASN A 251 13.92 -2.88 -12.11
C ASN A 251 12.56 -2.52 -12.75
N ILE A 252 11.99 -1.35 -12.39
CA ILE A 252 10.75 -0.87 -13.01
C ILE A 252 10.90 -0.74 -14.52
N LYS A 253 11.99 -0.12 -14.96
CA LYS A 253 12.25 0.10 -16.39
C LYS A 253 12.39 -1.21 -17.15
N ASP A 254 13.07 -2.21 -16.58
CA ASP A 254 13.21 -3.54 -17.16
C ASP A 254 11.84 -4.22 -17.29
N LEU A 255 11.09 -4.30 -16.20
CA LEU A 255 9.76 -4.91 -16.17
C LEU A 255 8.81 -4.29 -17.20
N LEU A 256 8.77 -2.95 -17.28
CA LEU A 256 7.94 -2.24 -18.27
C LEU A 256 8.38 -2.54 -19.70
N SER A 257 9.70 -2.60 -19.96
CA SER A 257 10.23 -2.92 -21.29
C SER A 257 9.88 -4.34 -21.76
N ARG A 258 9.62 -5.23 -20.81
CA ARG A 258 9.25 -6.63 -21.03
C ARG A 258 7.73 -6.85 -20.97
N GLY A 259 6.94 -5.78 -20.86
CA GLY A 259 5.50 -5.79 -20.98
C GLY A 259 4.71 -6.01 -19.69
N ALA A 260 5.36 -5.88 -18.52
CA ALA A 260 4.64 -5.89 -17.24
C ALA A 260 3.63 -4.74 -17.18
N ARG A 261 2.41 -5.02 -16.70
CA ARG A 261 1.44 -3.98 -16.38
C ARG A 261 1.71 -3.47 -14.96
N ILE A 262 2.43 -2.37 -14.86
CA ILE A 262 2.62 -1.64 -13.59
C ILE A 262 1.87 -0.32 -13.73
N ASP A 263 0.76 -0.17 -13.01
CA ASP A 263 -0.09 1.02 -13.08
C ASP A 263 0.37 2.09 -12.09
N GLU A 264 0.93 1.69 -10.94
CA GLU A 264 1.45 2.59 -9.91
C GLU A 264 2.78 2.08 -9.33
N ILE A 265 3.58 3.01 -8.84
CA ILE A 265 4.84 2.77 -8.14
C ILE A 265 4.63 3.09 -6.67
N GLY A 266 4.84 2.11 -5.79
CA GLY A 266 4.81 2.28 -4.35
C GLY A 266 6.21 2.59 -3.81
N MET A 267 6.31 3.61 -2.99
CA MET A 267 7.53 3.97 -2.25
C MET A 267 7.20 3.94 -0.76
N GLN A 268 7.81 3.03 -0.01
CA GLN A 268 7.47 2.85 1.41
C GLN A 268 7.88 4.04 2.27
N CYS A 269 8.94 4.73 1.94
CA CYS A 269 9.39 5.95 2.61
C CYS A 269 9.38 5.84 4.15
N HIS A 270 9.89 4.74 4.71
CA HIS A 270 9.95 4.54 6.16
C HIS A 270 10.75 5.64 6.86
N LEU A 271 10.10 6.31 7.83
CA LEU A 271 10.71 7.37 8.63
C LEU A 271 11.46 6.75 9.82
N GLY A 272 12.80 6.84 9.82
CA GLY A 272 13.60 6.60 11.00
C GLY A 272 13.75 5.15 11.46
N ASP A 273 13.48 4.19 10.59
CA ASP A 273 13.38 2.77 10.99
C ASP A 273 14.73 2.06 11.14
N HIS A 274 15.83 2.62 10.66
CA HIS A 274 17.12 1.94 10.64
C HIS A 274 18.27 2.79 11.20
N GLY A 275 18.26 2.98 12.52
CA GLY A 275 19.46 3.36 13.26
C GLY A 275 20.13 4.68 12.84
N GLY A 276 19.59 5.78 13.25
CA GLY A 276 20.37 7.01 13.53
C GLY A 276 20.75 7.90 12.35
N GLU A 277 20.72 7.44 11.11
CA GLU A 277 21.22 8.22 9.97
C GLU A 277 20.17 8.48 8.86
N ASN A 278 18.94 8.06 9.02
CA ASN A 278 17.89 8.35 8.06
C ASN A 278 17.39 9.78 8.26
N VAL A 279 18.13 10.68 7.68
CA VAL A 279 17.83 12.10 7.65
C VAL A 279 16.76 12.35 6.61
N TYR A 280 15.54 12.54 7.06
CA TYR A 280 14.48 13.03 6.21
C TYR A 280 14.69 14.50 5.91
N ASN A 281 15.05 14.76 4.67
CA ASN A 281 15.04 16.10 4.12
C ASN A 281 13.81 16.23 3.23
N GLY A 282 12.90 17.14 3.57
CA GLY A 282 11.70 17.41 2.78
C GLY A 282 11.98 17.77 1.32
N GLU A 283 13.19 18.30 1.03
CA GLU A 283 13.63 18.58 -0.34
C GLU A 283 13.77 17.33 -1.20
N ARG A 284 13.94 16.15 -0.61
CA ARG A 284 14.09 14.89 -1.31
C ARG A 284 12.79 14.15 -1.57
N LEU A 285 11.76 14.49 -0.81
CA LEU A 285 10.40 14.02 -1.07
C LEU A 285 9.77 14.74 -2.28
N TYR A 286 10.38 15.83 -2.68
CA TYR A 286 9.98 16.65 -3.82
C TYR A 286 10.79 16.29 -5.06
#